data_b846cc3ac9b85a06249e594a54af147e
#
_entry.id   b846cc3ac9b85a06249e594a54af147e
#
_cell.length_a   1.000
_cell.length_b   1.000
_cell.length_c   1.000
_cell.angle_alpha   90.00
_cell.angle_beta   90.00
_cell.angle_gamma   90.00
#
_symmetry.space_group_name_H-M   'P 1'
#
loop_
_entity.id
_entity.type
_entity.pdbx_description
1 polymer ?
#
loop_
_entity_poly.entity_id
_entity_poly.type
_entity_poly.pdbx_seq_one_letter_code
_entity_poly.pdbx_strand_id
1 'polypeptide(L)'
;SKIFSPHKGRRVILSTNVAETSLTVPGIGYVIDTGRARLSRYSFRTKVQRLPIEAISQASANQRAGRCGRVSDGICYRLYSEEDYNNRPEFTDPEIVRTNLAAVILQMLHLNIGDIRSFPFVDPPDNRMINDGFKLLEELQAVTANGKLTALGKQLTSVPLDPRFGRMILQAAKTGSLSEVMIITTGLSIQDARERPADKRQAADQCHKQWQDEDSDFVSLLNLWRHFESKRQELSSNQYSKYCRANYVSFL
;
A
#
# COMPACT_ATOMS: atom_id res chain seq x y z
N SER A 1 -9.94 -12.46 14.00
CA SER A 1 -8.77 -13.10 13.42
C SER A 1 -8.31 -14.27 14.30
N LYS A 2 -7.93 -15.40 13.69
CA LYS A 2 -7.51 -16.64 14.39
C LYS A 2 -6.31 -16.43 15.34
N ILE A 3 -5.49 -15.41 15.12
CA ILE A 3 -4.30 -15.10 15.95
C ILE A 3 -4.66 -14.65 17.37
N PHE A 4 -5.86 -14.12 17.58
CA PHE A 4 -6.35 -13.67 18.89
C PHE A 4 -7.23 -14.69 19.61
N SER A 5 -7.56 -15.82 18.96
CA SER A 5 -8.42 -16.84 19.57
C SER A 5 -7.63 -17.67 20.58
N PRO A 6 -8.26 -18.14 21.68
CA PRO A 6 -7.66 -19.11 22.58
C PRO A 6 -7.19 -20.36 21.82
N HIS A 7 -6.08 -20.95 22.25
CA HIS A 7 -5.52 -22.15 21.64
C HIS A 7 -4.90 -23.07 22.69
N LYS A 8 -4.87 -24.34 22.36
CA LYS A 8 -4.13 -25.35 23.11
C LYS A 8 -2.85 -25.71 22.35
N GLY A 9 -1.72 -25.78 23.05
CA GLY A 9 -0.43 -26.18 22.47
C GLY A 9 0.38 -25.01 21.87
N ARG A 10 1.44 -25.37 21.14
CA ARG A 10 2.38 -24.43 20.52
C ARG A 10 1.74 -23.74 19.32
N ARG A 11 1.91 -22.40 19.22
CA ARG A 11 1.47 -21.61 18.06
C ARG A 11 2.67 -20.92 17.43
N VAL A 12 2.72 -20.97 16.10
CA VAL A 12 3.67 -20.19 15.28
C VAL A 12 2.85 -19.17 14.48
N ILE A 13 3.25 -17.89 14.57
CA ILE A 13 2.59 -16.77 13.87
C ILE A 13 3.56 -16.20 12.87
N LEU A 14 3.19 -16.25 11.59
CA LEU A 14 3.92 -15.57 10.51
C LEU A 14 3.30 -14.20 10.28
N SER A 15 4.12 -13.18 10.28
CA SER A 15 3.67 -11.80 10.08
C SER A 15 4.70 -10.99 9.28
N THR A 16 4.22 -9.94 8.64
CA THR A 16 5.04 -8.88 8.06
C THR A 16 5.39 -7.84 9.14
N ASN A 17 5.98 -6.72 8.74
CA ASN A 17 6.24 -5.58 9.62
C ASN A 17 4.97 -4.96 10.26
N VAL A 18 3.76 -5.35 9.84
CA VAL A 18 2.51 -4.95 10.51
C VAL A 18 2.47 -5.36 11.99
N ALA A 19 3.12 -6.47 12.37
CA ALA A 19 3.23 -6.89 13.77
C ALA A 19 4.30 -6.12 14.56
N GLU A 20 5.10 -5.30 13.90
CA GLU A 20 6.12 -4.47 14.56
C GLU A 20 5.48 -3.35 15.38
N THR A 21 4.43 -2.70 14.86
CA THR A 21 3.77 -1.57 15.52
C THR A 21 2.26 -1.73 15.67
N SER A 22 1.57 -2.23 14.66
CA SER A 22 0.11 -2.11 14.52
C SER A 22 -0.68 -3.23 15.21
N LEU A 23 -0.07 -4.36 15.50
CA LEU A 23 -0.73 -5.50 16.13
C LEU A 23 -0.01 -5.91 17.41
N THR A 24 -0.78 -6.13 18.47
CA THR A 24 -0.27 -6.73 19.72
C THR A 24 -0.90 -8.10 19.89
N VAL A 25 -0.10 -9.14 19.74
CA VAL A 25 -0.54 -10.52 19.98
C VAL A 25 -0.12 -10.90 21.40
N PRO A 26 -1.06 -11.26 22.29
CA PRO A 26 -0.71 -11.64 23.67
C PRO A 26 0.00 -13.00 23.71
N GLY A 27 0.85 -13.19 24.74
CA GLY A 27 1.48 -14.48 25.03
C GLY A 27 2.62 -14.88 24.06
N ILE A 28 3.22 -13.91 23.35
CA ILE A 28 4.40 -14.16 22.52
C ILE A 28 5.63 -14.27 23.43
N GLY A 29 6.19 -15.46 23.55
CA GLY A 29 7.42 -15.72 24.29
C GLY A 29 8.68 -15.67 23.43
N TYR A 30 8.55 -15.85 22.13
CA TYR A 30 9.69 -15.89 21.21
C TYR A 30 9.42 -15.07 19.95
N VAL A 31 10.45 -14.34 19.50
CA VAL A 31 10.46 -13.66 18.19
C VAL A 31 11.61 -14.21 17.38
N ILE A 32 11.38 -14.50 16.10
CA ILE A 32 12.41 -14.79 15.13
C ILE A 32 12.41 -13.65 14.12
N ASP A 33 13.47 -12.84 14.13
CA ASP A 33 13.61 -11.67 13.29
C ASP A 33 14.60 -11.92 12.15
N THR A 34 14.09 -11.89 10.92
CA THR A 34 14.91 -12.03 9.69
C THR A 34 15.71 -10.77 9.37
N GLY A 35 15.47 -9.65 10.05
CA GLY A 35 16.12 -8.38 9.80
C GLY A 35 15.73 -7.69 8.50
N ARG A 36 14.64 -8.12 7.85
CA ARG A 36 14.21 -7.59 6.57
C ARG A 36 12.74 -7.17 6.59
N ALA A 37 12.41 -6.15 5.77
CA ALA A 37 11.04 -5.71 5.52
C ALA A 37 10.88 -5.24 4.08
N ARG A 38 9.62 -5.21 3.61
CA ARG A 38 9.27 -4.47 2.40
C ARG A 38 8.99 -3.03 2.78
N LEU A 39 9.78 -2.12 2.24
CA LEU A 39 9.64 -0.68 2.47
C LEU A 39 9.23 0.02 1.19
N SER A 40 8.24 0.90 1.29
CA SER A 40 7.81 1.69 0.15
C SER A 40 8.86 2.73 -0.21
N ARG A 41 9.28 2.75 -1.48
CA ARG A 41 10.26 3.69 -2.04
C ARG A 41 9.75 4.26 -3.34
N TYR A 42 9.65 5.57 -3.44
CA TYR A 42 9.32 6.27 -4.67
C TYR A 42 10.57 6.58 -5.48
N SER A 43 10.52 6.30 -6.76
CA SER A 43 11.57 6.66 -7.71
C SER A 43 11.10 7.82 -8.59
N PHE A 44 11.69 9.00 -8.42
CA PHE A 44 11.39 10.17 -9.27
C PHE A 44 11.88 9.99 -10.71
N ARG A 45 12.83 9.10 -10.95
CA ARG A 45 13.29 8.78 -12.30
C ARG A 45 12.26 7.99 -13.09
N THR A 46 11.65 6.98 -12.46
CA THR A 46 10.70 6.08 -13.11
C THR A 46 9.24 6.41 -12.78
N LYS A 47 9.01 7.39 -11.87
CA LYS A 47 7.68 7.79 -11.38
C LYS A 47 6.87 6.63 -10.77
N VAL A 48 7.55 5.60 -10.27
CA VAL A 48 6.95 4.36 -9.75
C VAL A 48 7.26 4.20 -8.27
N GLN A 49 6.24 3.84 -7.51
CA GLN A 49 6.36 3.35 -6.14
C GLN A 49 6.78 1.88 -6.19
N ARG A 50 7.84 1.52 -5.48
CA ARG A 50 8.35 0.16 -5.38
C ARG A 50 8.33 -0.32 -3.93
N LEU A 51 8.30 -1.63 -3.74
CA LEU A 51 8.35 -2.28 -2.43
C LEU A 51 9.57 -3.23 -2.35
N PRO A 52 10.81 -2.71 -2.42
CA PRO A 52 11.99 -3.53 -2.27
C PRO A 52 12.04 -4.19 -0.89
N ILE A 53 12.72 -5.34 -0.82
CA ILE A 53 13.05 -5.99 0.45
C ILE A 53 14.39 -5.41 0.91
N GLU A 54 14.35 -4.68 2.01
CA GLU A 54 15.52 -3.99 2.57
C GLU A 54 15.82 -4.49 4.00
N ALA A 55 17.04 -4.23 4.48
CA ALA A 55 17.37 -4.38 5.89
C ALA A 55 16.58 -3.36 6.71
N ILE A 56 16.07 -3.78 7.86
CA ILE A 56 15.38 -2.89 8.80
C ILE A 56 16.38 -2.08 9.62
N SER A 57 15.94 -0.95 10.18
CA SER A 57 16.72 -0.14 11.12
C SER A 57 16.91 -0.84 12.48
N GLN A 58 17.83 -0.32 13.29
CA GLN A 58 18.01 -0.79 14.67
C GLN A 58 16.75 -0.59 15.50
N ALA A 59 16.07 0.56 15.38
CA ALA A 59 14.81 0.83 16.05
C ALA A 59 13.72 -0.20 15.70
N SER A 60 13.55 -0.52 14.42
CA SER A 60 12.63 -1.57 13.97
C SER A 60 13.00 -2.95 14.57
N ALA A 61 14.27 -3.31 14.58
CA ALA A 61 14.73 -4.56 15.18
C ALA A 61 14.42 -4.63 16.67
N ASN A 62 14.60 -3.52 17.40
CA ASN A 62 14.28 -3.41 18.81
C ASN A 62 12.77 -3.45 19.06
N GLN A 63 11.96 -2.81 18.21
CA GLN A 63 10.50 -2.92 18.29
C GLN A 63 10.03 -4.36 18.10
N ARG A 64 10.60 -5.10 17.14
CA ARG A 64 10.30 -6.53 16.93
C ARG A 64 10.69 -7.35 18.15
N ALA A 65 11.87 -7.15 18.70
CA ALA A 65 12.30 -7.82 19.94
C ALA A 65 11.33 -7.54 21.08
N GLY A 66 10.87 -6.30 21.25
CA GLY A 66 9.90 -5.91 22.26
C GLY A 66 8.52 -6.59 22.15
N ARG A 67 8.25 -7.36 21.08
CA ARG A 67 6.98 -8.10 20.96
C ARG A 67 6.90 -9.33 21.85
N CYS A 68 8.02 -9.94 22.23
CA CYS A 68 8.04 -11.09 23.14
C CYS A 68 8.21 -10.71 24.62
N GLY A 69 8.50 -9.44 24.95
CA GLY A 69 8.72 -8.98 26.33
C GLY A 69 7.54 -8.25 26.98
N ARG A 70 6.29 -8.42 26.51
CA ARG A 70 5.16 -7.60 26.98
C ARG A 70 4.42 -8.15 28.21
N VAL A 71 4.36 -9.44 28.35
CA VAL A 71 3.60 -10.11 29.43
C VAL A 71 4.55 -10.86 30.39
N SER A 72 5.63 -11.42 29.87
CA SER A 72 6.67 -12.14 30.59
C SER A 72 7.97 -11.99 29.83
N ASP A 73 9.08 -12.39 30.44
CA ASP A 73 10.37 -12.43 29.77
C ASP A 73 10.28 -13.23 28.46
N GLY A 74 10.90 -12.71 27.41
CA GLY A 74 10.87 -13.32 26.09
C GLY A 74 12.26 -13.30 25.43
N ILE A 75 12.42 -14.14 24.40
CA ILE A 75 13.68 -14.29 23.68
C ILE A 75 13.48 -13.88 22.22
N CYS A 76 14.34 -12.99 21.70
CA CYS A 76 14.37 -12.65 20.30
C CYS A 76 15.61 -13.24 19.62
N TYR A 77 15.38 -14.10 18.64
CA TYR A 77 16.44 -14.66 17.79
C TYR A 77 16.58 -13.82 16.52
N ARG A 78 17.67 -13.07 16.41
CA ARG A 78 18.04 -12.30 15.21
C ARG A 78 18.78 -13.21 14.23
N LEU A 79 18.29 -13.36 13.00
CA LEU A 79 18.93 -14.18 11.96
C LEU A 79 19.95 -13.37 11.15
N TYR A 80 20.69 -12.49 11.81
CA TYR A 80 21.77 -11.66 11.27
C TYR A 80 22.77 -11.37 12.39
N SER A 81 24.00 -11.02 12.01
CA SER A 81 25.08 -10.81 12.98
C SER A 81 24.90 -9.52 13.79
N GLU A 82 25.57 -9.44 14.94
CA GLU A 82 25.64 -8.21 15.71
C GLU A 82 26.34 -7.09 14.95
N GLU A 83 27.38 -7.43 14.17
CA GLU A 83 28.05 -6.48 13.29
C GLU A 83 27.09 -5.89 12.25
N ASP A 84 26.27 -6.73 11.57
CA ASP A 84 25.24 -6.25 10.65
C ASP A 84 24.24 -5.33 11.37
N TYR A 85 23.78 -5.69 12.59
CA TYR A 85 22.88 -4.85 13.37
C TYR A 85 23.51 -3.48 13.69
N ASN A 86 24.75 -3.46 14.15
CA ASN A 86 25.44 -2.23 14.54
C ASN A 86 25.72 -1.29 13.36
N ASN A 87 25.87 -1.84 12.16
CA ASN A 87 26.08 -1.08 10.92
C ASN A 87 24.77 -0.56 10.30
N ARG A 88 23.61 -0.94 10.83
CA ARG A 88 22.31 -0.46 10.32
C ARG A 88 22.02 0.97 10.76
N PRO A 89 21.26 1.75 9.98
CA PRO A 89 20.76 3.05 10.42
C PRO A 89 19.95 2.91 11.71
N GLU A 90 20.07 3.88 12.59
CA GLU A 90 19.34 3.87 13.87
C GLU A 90 17.83 3.86 13.66
N PHE A 91 17.32 4.71 12.76
CA PHE A 91 15.90 4.81 12.40
C PHE A 91 15.65 4.56 10.91
N THR A 92 14.44 4.13 10.59
CA THR A 92 13.96 4.05 9.21
C THR A 92 13.62 5.45 8.73
N ASP A 93 13.99 5.80 7.48
CA ASP A 93 13.58 7.06 6.87
C ASP A 93 12.07 7.29 7.02
N PRO A 94 11.60 8.48 7.43
CA PRO A 94 10.18 8.76 7.52
C PRO A 94 9.51 8.69 6.14
N GLU A 95 8.21 8.48 6.13
CA GLU A 95 7.44 8.26 4.89
C GLU A 95 7.57 9.45 3.93
N ILE A 96 7.61 10.67 4.47
CA ILE A 96 7.70 11.90 3.68
C ILE A 96 8.93 11.97 2.76
N VAL A 97 10.04 11.33 3.14
CA VAL A 97 11.26 11.30 2.31
C VAL A 97 11.35 10.06 1.40
N ARG A 98 10.32 9.21 1.36
CA ARG A 98 10.29 7.98 0.55
C ARG A 98 9.07 7.86 -0.37
N THR A 99 8.17 8.83 -0.38
CA THR A 99 6.93 8.81 -1.18
C THR A 99 6.85 9.99 -2.13
N ASN A 100 5.95 9.94 -3.11
CA ASN A 100 5.64 11.11 -3.93
C ASN A 100 4.90 12.15 -3.08
N LEU A 101 5.33 13.41 -3.18
CA LEU A 101 4.81 14.49 -2.33
C LEU A 101 3.57 15.20 -2.90
N ALA A 102 3.09 14.84 -4.08
CA ALA A 102 1.98 15.56 -4.72
C ALA A 102 0.73 15.62 -3.83
N ALA A 103 0.36 14.51 -3.19
CA ALA A 103 -0.80 14.48 -2.29
C ALA A 103 -0.59 15.38 -1.06
N VAL A 104 0.60 15.35 -0.47
CA VAL A 104 0.96 16.18 0.69
C VAL A 104 0.92 17.66 0.31
N ILE A 105 1.58 18.03 -0.79
CA ILE A 105 1.58 19.43 -1.29
C ILE A 105 0.15 19.90 -1.56
N LEU A 106 -0.66 19.07 -2.21
CA LEU A 106 -2.05 19.40 -2.53
C LEU A 106 -2.86 19.70 -1.27
N GLN A 107 -2.71 18.86 -0.23
CA GLN A 107 -3.39 19.06 1.06
C GLN A 107 -2.86 20.30 1.80
N MET A 108 -1.55 20.54 1.83
CA MET A 108 -0.97 21.72 2.46
C MET A 108 -1.49 23.01 1.83
N LEU A 109 -1.56 23.06 0.49
CA LEU A 109 -2.12 24.19 -0.24
C LEU A 109 -3.61 24.40 0.05
N HIS A 110 -4.37 23.30 0.15
CA HIS A 110 -5.81 23.36 0.46
C HIS A 110 -6.08 23.88 1.87
N LEU A 111 -5.33 23.37 2.85
CA LEU A 111 -5.44 23.76 4.25
C LEU A 111 -4.78 25.10 4.58
N ASN A 112 -4.04 25.67 3.62
CA ASN A 112 -3.29 26.92 3.78
C ASN A 112 -2.34 26.90 5.00
N ILE A 113 -1.64 25.79 5.21
CA ILE A 113 -0.72 25.60 6.36
C ILE A 113 0.74 26.00 6.05
N GLY A 114 0.96 26.74 4.98
CA GLY A 114 2.27 27.27 4.60
C GLY A 114 2.93 26.54 3.42
N ASP A 115 4.15 26.99 3.09
CA ASP A 115 4.95 26.38 2.01
C ASP A 115 5.68 25.14 2.55
N ILE A 116 5.56 24.02 1.83
CA ILE A 116 6.26 22.78 2.15
C ILE A 116 7.77 22.94 2.27
N ARG A 117 8.37 23.91 1.56
CA ARG A 117 9.82 24.16 1.59
C ARG A 117 10.30 24.80 2.90
N SER A 118 9.43 25.55 3.55
CA SER A 118 9.72 26.25 4.82
C SER A 118 8.99 25.64 6.01
N PHE A 119 8.20 24.59 5.78
CA PHE A 119 7.48 23.91 6.86
C PHE A 119 8.47 23.19 7.80
N PRO A 120 8.32 23.31 9.12
CA PRO A 120 9.27 22.77 10.10
C PRO A 120 9.13 21.26 10.28
N PHE A 121 9.43 20.49 9.24
CA PHE A 121 9.51 19.03 9.36
C PHE A 121 10.69 18.63 10.25
N VAL A 122 10.54 17.55 10.98
CA VAL A 122 11.64 16.92 11.73
C VAL A 122 12.73 16.46 10.76
N ASP A 123 12.31 15.77 9.69
CA ASP A 123 13.17 15.35 8.57
C ASP A 123 12.60 15.96 7.29
N PRO A 124 13.15 17.07 6.82
CA PRO A 124 12.62 17.76 5.64
C PRO A 124 12.88 16.95 4.35
N PRO A 125 11.90 16.89 3.44
CA PRO A 125 12.09 16.23 2.16
C PRO A 125 13.06 17.04 1.27
N ASP A 126 13.78 16.32 0.38
CA ASP A 126 14.67 16.93 -0.61
C ASP A 126 13.88 17.83 -1.57
N ASN A 127 14.48 18.96 -1.95
CA ASN A 127 13.91 19.90 -2.91
C ASN A 127 13.56 19.26 -4.26
N ARG A 128 14.28 18.21 -4.66
CA ARG A 128 13.96 17.43 -5.88
C ARG A 128 12.62 16.73 -5.76
N MET A 129 12.33 16.16 -4.59
CA MET A 129 11.04 15.50 -4.32
C MET A 129 9.90 16.50 -4.31
N ILE A 130 10.12 17.67 -3.70
CA ILE A 130 9.14 18.77 -3.68
C ILE A 130 8.85 19.25 -5.10
N ASN A 131 9.90 19.51 -5.89
CA ASN A 131 9.75 19.96 -7.28
C ASN A 131 9.06 18.90 -8.15
N ASP A 132 9.35 17.62 -7.94
CA ASP A 132 8.67 16.53 -8.63
C ASP A 132 7.17 16.45 -8.27
N GLY A 133 6.83 16.67 -7.01
CA GLY A 133 5.45 16.76 -6.55
C GLY A 133 4.69 17.93 -7.19
N PHE A 134 5.28 19.14 -7.21
CA PHE A 134 4.68 20.30 -7.89
C PHE A 134 4.53 20.08 -9.39
N LYS A 135 5.54 19.52 -10.05
CA LYS A 135 5.49 19.21 -11.49
C LYS A 135 4.35 18.24 -11.81
N LEU A 136 4.18 17.18 -11.01
CA LEU A 136 3.04 16.28 -11.17
C LEU A 136 1.70 17.02 -10.99
N LEU A 137 1.57 17.87 -9.98
CA LEU A 137 0.32 18.62 -9.76
C LEU A 137 0.03 19.62 -10.89
N GLU A 138 1.06 20.21 -11.50
CA GLU A 138 0.94 21.07 -12.68
C GLU A 138 0.48 20.25 -13.91
N GLU A 139 1.09 19.10 -14.17
CA GLU A 139 0.68 18.17 -15.23
C GLU A 139 -0.79 17.75 -15.08
N LEU A 140 -1.25 17.54 -13.84
CA LEU A 140 -2.65 17.23 -13.51
C LEU A 140 -3.56 18.46 -13.53
N GLN A 141 -3.03 19.66 -13.77
CA GLN A 141 -3.75 20.95 -13.70
C GLN A 141 -4.34 21.25 -12.31
N ALA A 142 -3.81 20.63 -11.26
CA ALA A 142 -4.21 20.84 -9.87
C ALA A 142 -3.64 22.15 -9.29
N VAL A 143 -2.49 22.56 -9.80
CA VAL A 143 -1.85 23.84 -9.49
C VAL A 143 -1.49 24.59 -10.76
N THR A 144 -1.34 25.91 -10.66
CA THR A 144 -0.79 26.77 -11.73
C THR A 144 0.74 26.66 -11.75
N ALA A 145 1.39 27.15 -12.82
CA ALA A 145 2.85 27.25 -12.90
C ALA A 145 3.49 28.03 -11.71
N ASN A 146 2.72 28.92 -11.06
CA ASN A 146 3.15 29.64 -9.86
C ASN A 146 2.84 28.89 -8.55
N GLY A 147 2.48 27.61 -8.63
CA GLY A 147 2.19 26.75 -7.47
C GLY A 147 0.87 27.06 -6.74
N LYS A 148 -0.03 27.87 -7.30
CA LYS A 148 -1.32 28.19 -6.68
C LYS A 148 -2.37 27.12 -7.01
N LEU A 149 -3.18 26.75 -6.01
CA LEU A 149 -4.25 25.77 -6.15
C LEU A 149 -5.32 26.24 -7.15
N THR A 150 -5.67 25.37 -8.10
CA THR A 150 -6.75 25.64 -9.08
C THR A 150 -8.11 25.18 -8.55
N ALA A 151 -9.19 25.49 -9.27
CA ALA A 151 -10.52 24.95 -8.98
C ALA A 151 -10.55 23.40 -9.06
N LEU A 152 -9.83 22.84 -10.03
CA LEU A 152 -9.64 21.40 -10.18
C LEU A 152 -8.83 20.82 -9.01
N GLY A 153 -7.76 21.50 -8.60
CA GLY A 153 -6.98 21.12 -7.42
C GLY A 153 -7.83 21.06 -6.16
N LYS A 154 -8.73 22.01 -5.94
CA LYS A 154 -9.68 21.99 -4.82
C LYS A 154 -10.61 20.77 -4.89
N GLN A 155 -11.09 20.38 -6.07
CA GLN A 155 -11.91 19.17 -6.22
C GLN A 155 -11.11 17.91 -5.90
N LEU A 156 -9.84 17.85 -6.31
CA LEU A 156 -8.97 16.71 -6.04
C LEU A 156 -8.71 16.49 -4.54
N THR A 157 -8.67 17.54 -3.72
CA THR A 157 -8.51 17.38 -2.26
C THR A 157 -9.68 16.68 -1.58
N SER A 158 -10.85 16.67 -2.20
CA SER A 158 -12.04 15.97 -1.69
C SER A 158 -12.07 14.48 -2.05
N VAL A 159 -11.17 14.04 -2.92
CA VAL A 159 -11.06 12.63 -3.33
C VAL A 159 -9.93 11.96 -2.55
N PRO A 160 -10.21 11.01 -1.64
CA PRO A 160 -9.21 10.41 -0.76
C PRO A 160 -8.36 9.34 -1.50
N LEU A 161 -7.81 9.71 -2.65
CA LEU A 161 -6.99 8.86 -3.53
C LEU A 161 -5.73 9.60 -3.97
N ASP A 162 -4.80 8.85 -4.58
CA ASP A 162 -3.68 9.48 -5.31
C ASP A 162 -4.21 10.54 -6.28
N PRO A 163 -3.60 11.73 -6.37
CA PRO A 163 -4.06 12.81 -7.25
C PRO A 163 -4.25 12.39 -8.72
N ARG A 164 -3.48 11.44 -9.22
CA ARG A 164 -3.64 10.89 -10.58
C ARG A 164 -4.98 10.18 -10.73
N PHE A 165 -5.33 9.31 -9.77
CA PHE A 165 -6.60 8.60 -9.78
C PHE A 165 -7.78 9.56 -9.57
N GLY A 166 -7.64 10.52 -8.66
CA GLY A 166 -8.61 11.58 -8.48
C GLY A 166 -8.87 12.35 -9.79
N ARG A 167 -7.81 12.68 -10.54
CA ARG A 167 -7.91 13.36 -11.83
C ARG A 167 -8.64 12.51 -12.89
N MET A 168 -8.36 11.21 -12.93
CA MET A 168 -9.07 10.27 -13.81
C MET A 168 -10.58 10.24 -13.51
N ILE A 169 -10.94 10.11 -12.24
CA ILE A 169 -12.35 10.08 -11.80
C ILE A 169 -13.07 11.39 -12.14
N LEU A 170 -12.47 12.54 -11.85
CA LEU A 170 -13.07 13.83 -12.18
C LEU A 170 -13.26 14.04 -13.69
N GLN A 171 -12.34 13.52 -14.52
CA GLN A 171 -12.49 13.56 -15.96
C GLN A 171 -13.58 12.59 -16.43
N ALA A 172 -13.61 11.37 -15.90
CA ALA A 172 -14.59 10.35 -16.24
C ALA A 172 -16.03 10.80 -15.97
N ALA A 173 -16.25 11.57 -14.90
CA ALA A 173 -17.55 12.19 -14.62
C ALA A 173 -18.02 13.13 -15.73
N LYS A 174 -17.10 13.79 -16.43
CA LYS A 174 -17.41 14.69 -17.56
C LYS A 174 -17.63 13.95 -18.86
N THR A 175 -17.01 12.78 -19.04
CA THR A 175 -17.05 12.00 -20.28
C THR A 175 -18.07 10.85 -20.25
N GLY A 176 -18.83 10.70 -19.14
CA GLY A 176 -19.84 9.65 -19.00
C GLY A 176 -19.27 8.23 -18.77
N SER A 177 -17.99 8.12 -18.39
CA SER A 177 -17.29 6.84 -18.13
C SER A 177 -16.94 6.63 -16.64
N LEU A 178 -17.70 7.27 -15.74
CA LEU A 178 -17.39 7.29 -14.31
C LEU A 178 -17.36 5.89 -13.70
N SER A 179 -18.32 5.03 -14.04
CA SER A 179 -18.43 3.68 -13.49
C SER A 179 -17.20 2.84 -13.80
N GLU A 180 -16.80 2.83 -15.07
CA GLU A 180 -15.63 2.06 -15.54
C GLU A 180 -14.33 2.57 -14.91
N VAL A 181 -14.15 3.88 -14.88
CA VAL A 181 -12.93 4.48 -14.33
C VAL A 181 -12.86 4.30 -12.81
N MET A 182 -13.98 4.32 -12.10
CA MET A 182 -14.01 3.99 -10.66
C MET A 182 -13.55 2.55 -10.40
N ILE A 183 -14.01 1.59 -11.19
CA ILE A 183 -13.58 0.20 -11.08
C ILE A 183 -12.06 0.08 -11.33
N ILE A 184 -11.57 0.70 -12.40
CA ILE A 184 -10.16 0.68 -12.79
C ILE A 184 -9.29 1.33 -11.69
N THR A 185 -9.63 2.53 -11.24
CA THR A 185 -8.85 3.25 -10.22
C THR A 185 -8.86 2.53 -8.88
N THR A 186 -9.98 1.91 -8.50
CA THR A 186 -10.07 1.07 -7.31
C THR A 186 -9.16 -0.15 -7.44
N GLY A 187 -9.24 -0.87 -8.56
CA GLY A 187 -8.38 -2.02 -8.83
C GLY A 187 -6.89 -1.70 -8.83
N LEU A 188 -6.50 -0.49 -9.29
CA LEU A 188 -5.11 -0.01 -9.25
C LEU A 188 -4.67 0.49 -7.86
N SER A 189 -5.61 0.86 -7.00
CA SER A 189 -5.32 1.41 -5.65
C SER A 189 -5.14 0.35 -4.57
N ILE A 190 -5.62 -0.87 -4.83
CA ILE A 190 -5.55 -2.00 -3.89
C ILE A 190 -4.56 -3.05 -4.39
N GLN A 191 -4.27 -4.03 -3.52
CA GLN A 191 -3.55 -5.22 -3.95
C GLN A 191 -4.37 -5.97 -5.01
N ASP A 192 -3.71 -6.51 -6.05
CA ASP A 192 -4.37 -7.30 -7.10
C ASP A 192 -5.24 -8.39 -6.46
N ALA A 193 -6.52 -8.38 -6.80
CA ALA A 193 -7.48 -9.35 -6.28
C ALA A 193 -7.21 -10.77 -6.81
N ARG A 194 -6.45 -10.93 -7.88
CA ARG A 194 -6.06 -12.21 -8.46
C ARG A 194 -4.94 -12.83 -7.63
N GLU A 195 -5.25 -13.91 -6.93
CA GLU A 195 -4.29 -14.65 -6.11
C GLU A 195 -3.51 -15.64 -6.97
N ARG A 196 -2.19 -15.73 -6.74
CA ARG A 196 -1.29 -16.68 -7.41
C ARG A 196 -0.50 -17.48 -6.38
N PRO A 197 -1.12 -18.47 -5.70
CA PRO A 197 -0.41 -19.32 -4.75
C PRO A 197 0.78 -20.01 -5.42
N ALA A 198 1.91 -20.08 -4.71
CA ALA A 198 3.17 -20.58 -5.27
C ALA A 198 3.05 -22.02 -5.82
N ASP A 199 2.28 -22.86 -5.12
CA ASP A 199 2.01 -24.27 -5.46
C ASP A 199 0.97 -24.46 -6.58
N LYS A 200 0.20 -23.40 -6.93
CA LYS A 200 -0.91 -23.44 -7.89
C LYS A 200 -0.86 -22.31 -8.93
N ARG A 201 0.29 -21.69 -9.09
CA ARG A 201 0.45 -20.52 -9.95
C ARG A 201 -0.04 -20.76 -11.38
N GLN A 202 0.35 -21.86 -11.99
CA GLN A 202 -0.04 -22.20 -13.36
C GLN A 202 -1.55 -22.39 -13.51
N ALA A 203 -2.20 -23.05 -12.54
CA ALA A 203 -3.65 -23.24 -12.53
C ALA A 203 -4.38 -21.90 -12.34
N ALA A 204 -3.88 -21.03 -11.46
CA ALA A 204 -4.43 -19.69 -11.26
C ALA A 204 -4.31 -18.82 -12.53
N ASP A 205 -3.15 -18.80 -13.17
CA ASP A 205 -2.92 -18.07 -14.41
C ASP A 205 -3.84 -18.56 -15.54
N GLN A 206 -4.03 -19.89 -15.66
CA GLN A 206 -4.98 -20.46 -16.62
C GLN A 206 -6.43 -20.07 -16.32
N CYS A 207 -6.81 -20.05 -15.03
CA CYS A 207 -8.14 -19.63 -14.61
C CYS A 207 -8.38 -18.14 -14.94
N HIS A 208 -7.40 -17.27 -14.70
CA HIS A 208 -7.52 -15.83 -14.90
C HIS A 208 -7.60 -15.42 -16.37
N LYS A 209 -7.16 -16.26 -17.31
CA LYS A 209 -7.24 -15.97 -18.77
C LYS A 209 -8.66 -15.69 -19.25
N GLN A 210 -9.69 -16.25 -18.62
CA GLN A 210 -11.08 -16.06 -19.02
C GLN A 210 -11.56 -14.60 -18.90
N TRP A 211 -10.89 -13.77 -18.10
CA TRP A 211 -11.22 -12.35 -17.94
C TRP A 211 -10.17 -11.43 -18.58
N GLN A 212 -9.12 -12.02 -19.11
CA GLN A 212 -8.04 -11.28 -19.75
C GLN A 212 -8.49 -10.71 -21.09
N ASP A 213 -8.23 -9.45 -21.31
CA ASP A 213 -8.29 -8.79 -22.61
C ASP A 213 -6.87 -8.71 -23.17
N GLU A 214 -6.72 -8.97 -24.47
CA GLU A 214 -5.40 -9.04 -25.10
C GLU A 214 -4.76 -7.66 -25.28
N ASP A 215 -5.57 -6.62 -25.42
CA ASP A 215 -5.13 -5.27 -25.73
C ASP A 215 -5.08 -4.34 -24.51
N SER A 216 -5.77 -4.70 -23.40
CA SER A 216 -5.92 -3.79 -22.27
C SER A 216 -6.06 -4.46 -20.91
N ASP A 217 -5.09 -4.20 -20.05
CA ASP A 217 -5.17 -4.58 -18.64
C ASP A 217 -6.35 -3.91 -17.90
N PHE A 218 -6.76 -2.72 -18.33
CA PHE A 218 -7.92 -2.02 -17.76
C PHE A 218 -9.23 -2.71 -18.11
N VAL A 219 -9.37 -3.18 -19.35
CA VAL A 219 -10.53 -3.97 -19.76
C VAL A 219 -10.54 -5.32 -19.04
N SER A 220 -9.37 -5.93 -18.82
CA SER A 220 -9.25 -7.14 -17.99
C SER A 220 -9.78 -6.93 -16.57
N LEU A 221 -9.46 -5.80 -15.94
CA LEU A 221 -10.00 -5.44 -14.62
C LEU A 221 -11.54 -5.26 -14.64
N LEU A 222 -12.06 -4.62 -15.68
CA LEU A 222 -13.52 -4.45 -15.85
C LEU A 222 -14.22 -5.79 -16.04
N ASN A 223 -13.67 -6.68 -16.87
CA ASN A 223 -14.22 -8.02 -17.09
C ASN A 223 -14.25 -8.83 -15.79
N LEU A 224 -13.14 -8.80 -15.03
CA LEU A 224 -13.04 -9.44 -13.72
C LEU A 224 -14.13 -8.90 -12.77
N TRP A 225 -14.20 -7.59 -12.63
CA TRP A 225 -15.19 -6.94 -11.75
C TRP A 225 -16.63 -7.30 -12.13
N ARG A 226 -17.00 -7.12 -13.39
CA ARG A 226 -18.37 -7.39 -13.90
C ARG A 226 -18.78 -8.83 -13.65
N HIS A 227 -17.87 -9.77 -13.88
CA HIS A 227 -18.10 -11.18 -13.63
C HIS A 227 -18.37 -11.47 -12.15
N PHE A 228 -17.50 -10.98 -11.26
CA PHE A 228 -17.63 -11.26 -9.83
C PHE A 228 -18.80 -10.48 -9.20
N GLU A 229 -19.13 -9.30 -9.68
CA GLU A 229 -20.30 -8.55 -9.22
C GLU A 229 -21.60 -9.28 -9.60
N SER A 230 -21.73 -9.81 -10.82
CA SER A 230 -22.86 -10.67 -11.21
C SER A 230 -22.97 -11.89 -10.29
N LYS A 231 -21.87 -12.59 -10.04
CA LYS A 231 -21.86 -13.76 -9.13
C LYS A 231 -22.18 -13.41 -7.68
N ARG A 232 -21.82 -12.22 -7.22
CA ARG A 232 -22.16 -11.73 -5.89
C ARG A 232 -23.66 -11.53 -5.71
N GLN A 233 -24.36 -11.12 -6.78
CA GLN A 233 -25.84 -10.95 -6.76
C GLN A 233 -26.58 -12.30 -6.81
N GLU A 234 -25.99 -13.32 -7.45
CA GLU A 234 -26.60 -14.65 -7.63
C GLU A 234 -26.38 -15.59 -6.44
N LEU A 235 -25.26 -15.45 -5.70
CA LEU A 235 -24.81 -16.40 -4.72
C LEU A 235 -24.98 -15.87 -3.28
N SER A 236 -25.22 -16.77 -2.34
CA SER A 236 -25.12 -16.44 -0.92
C SER A 236 -23.66 -16.14 -0.54
N SER A 237 -23.43 -15.40 0.55
CA SER A 237 -22.08 -15.01 1.01
C SER A 237 -21.11 -16.20 1.13
N ASN A 238 -21.58 -17.34 1.66
CA ASN A 238 -20.76 -18.55 1.77
C ASN A 238 -20.44 -19.19 0.41
N GLN A 239 -21.41 -19.20 -0.50
CA GLN A 239 -21.20 -19.72 -1.86
C GLN A 239 -20.27 -18.79 -2.64
N TYR A 240 -20.44 -17.47 -2.53
CA TYR A 240 -19.58 -16.48 -3.15
C TYR A 240 -18.12 -16.59 -2.66
N SER A 241 -17.91 -16.73 -1.35
CA SER A 241 -16.56 -16.95 -0.80
C SER A 241 -15.89 -18.22 -1.35
N LYS A 242 -16.65 -19.32 -1.47
CA LYS A 242 -16.15 -20.55 -2.09
C LYS A 242 -15.84 -20.35 -3.58
N TYR A 243 -16.69 -19.63 -4.28
CA TYR A 243 -16.54 -19.30 -5.70
C TYR A 243 -15.26 -18.47 -5.94
N CYS A 244 -15.03 -17.43 -5.16
CA CYS A 244 -13.82 -16.62 -5.24
C CYS A 244 -12.56 -17.47 -5.06
N ARG A 245 -12.51 -18.31 -4.03
CA ARG A 245 -11.36 -19.21 -3.77
C ARG A 245 -11.14 -20.23 -4.89
N ALA A 246 -12.22 -20.78 -5.47
CA ALA A 246 -12.12 -21.74 -6.58
C ALA A 246 -11.53 -21.08 -7.84
N ASN A 247 -11.73 -19.79 -7.99
CA ASN A 247 -11.22 -18.98 -9.12
C ASN A 247 -9.94 -18.21 -8.78
N TYR A 248 -9.29 -18.47 -7.64
CA TYR A 248 -8.08 -17.77 -7.20
C TYR A 248 -8.25 -16.25 -7.15
N VAL A 249 -9.39 -15.79 -6.63
CA VAL A 249 -9.67 -14.37 -6.45
C VAL A 249 -9.91 -14.11 -4.97
N SER A 250 -9.33 -13.02 -4.44
CA SER A 250 -9.52 -12.60 -3.06
C SER A 250 -10.99 -12.27 -2.80
N PHE A 251 -11.49 -12.72 -1.66
CA PHE A 251 -12.87 -12.44 -1.23
C PHE A 251 -13.01 -11.09 -0.54
N LEU A 252 -11.91 -10.47 -0.12
CA LEU A 252 -11.89 -9.22 0.67
C LEU A 252 -12.15 -8.00 -0.19
#